data_385b4171da0b469332e2abca8aece548
#
_entry.id   385b4171da0b469332e2abca8aece548
#
_cell.length_a   1.000
_cell.length_b   1.000
_cell.length_c   1.000
_cell.angle_alpha   90.00
_cell.angle_beta   90.00
_cell.angle_gamma   90.00
#
_symmetry.space_group_name_H-M   'P 1'
#
loop_
_entity.id
_entity.type
_entity.pdbx_description
1 polymer ?
#
loop_
_entity_poly.entity_id
_entity_poly.type
_entity_poly.pdbx_seq_one_letter_code
_entity_poly.pdbx_strand_id
1 'polypeptide(L)'
;MKKFLSLSMMLLMIFAFTMSAGAADITHTVVRGDTMWKLAVKYQVGFYDIIDANPQIENPDLIYPTQKLTIPKTDEVVLSYEAQVIKLVNDEREKYGLEPLKENWELSRVARIKSEDMSENGYFSHTSPTYGSPFDMMRSFGLTYNTAGENIAFGQRTPEAVVNAWMNSEGHRKNILNPSFSEIGVGYEENGRYWTQMFIGK
;
A
#
# COMPACT_ATOMS: atom_id res chain seq x y z
N MET A 1 15.36 -38.77 59.12
CA MET A 1 14.71 -38.79 57.84
C MET A 1 14.28 -37.37 57.50
N LYS A 2 15.10 -36.67 56.71
CA LYS A 2 14.81 -35.27 56.30
C LYS A 2 14.08 -35.32 54.93
N LYS A 3 12.83 -34.85 54.89
CA LYS A 3 12.05 -34.73 53.68
C LYS A 3 12.47 -33.42 52.93
N PHE A 4 13.06 -33.56 51.74
CA PHE A 4 13.29 -32.44 50.83
C PHE A 4 11.98 -32.15 50.08
N LEU A 5 11.44 -30.97 50.29
CA LEU A 5 10.31 -30.44 49.49
C LEU A 5 10.93 -29.73 48.26
N SER A 6 10.74 -30.32 47.09
CA SER A 6 11.13 -29.72 45.82
C SER A 6 10.04 -28.71 45.42
N LEU A 7 10.39 -27.41 45.43
CA LEU A 7 9.55 -26.33 44.97
C LEU A 7 9.79 -26.14 43.46
N SER A 8 8.95 -26.73 42.62
CA SER A 8 9.00 -26.52 41.17
C SER A 8 8.41 -25.15 40.84
N MET A 9 9.27 -24.20 40.48
CA MET A 9 8.91 -22.86 40.08
C MET A 9 8.53 -22.90 38.57
N MET A 10 7.21 -22.96 38.29
CA MET A 10 6.68 -22.92 36.97
C MET A 10 6.74 -21.47 36.42
N LEU A 11 7.73 -21.21 35.58
CA LEU A 11 7.90 -19.91 34.92
C LEU A 11 6.84 -19.73 33.85
N LEU A 12 5.81 -18.97 34.19
CA LEU A 12 4.75 -18.59 33.25
C LEU A 12 5.32 -17.54 32.28
N MET A 13 5.74 -17.97 31.08
CA MET A 13 6.07 -17.03 29.99
C MET A 13 4.77 -16.39 29.50
N ILE A 14 4.53 -15.15 29.90
CA ILE A 14 3.49 -14.31 29.31
C ILE A 14 4.05 -13.86 27.95
N PHE A 15 3.60 -14.51 26.87
CA PHE A 15 3.75 -13.99 25.52
C PHE A 15 2.84 -12.75 25.42
N ALA A 16 3.43 -11.56 25.55
CA ALA A 16 2.77 -10.34 25.17
C ALA A 16 2.65 -10.34 23.64
N PHE A 17 1.46 -10.70 23.14
CA PHE A 17 1.08 -10.41 21.76
C PHE A 17 1.03 -8.87 21.66
N THR A 18 2.05 -8.26 21.10
CA THR A 18 1.97 -6.88 20.62
C THR A 18 1.07 -6.92 19.40
N MET A 19 -0.23 -6.68 19.57
CA MET A 19 -1.09 -6.30 18.45
C MET A 19 -0.47 -5.02 17.89
N SER A 20 0.00 -5.07 16.65
CA SER A 20 0.24 -3.87 15.86
C SER A 20 -1.09 -3.11 15.86
N ALA A 21 -1.13 -1.97 16.51
CA ALA A 21 -2.30 -1.11 16.46
C ALA A 21 -2.31 -0.51 15.05
N GLY A 22 -3.12 -1.08 14.17
CA GLY A 22 -3.40 -0.47 12.87
C GLY A 22 -3.80 1.01 13.07
N ALA A 23 -3.52 1.86 12.09
CA ALA A 23 -3.87 3.27 12.17
C ALA A 23 -5.36 3.42 12.49
N ALA A 24 -5.68 4.21 13.52
CA ALA A 24 -7.07 4.42 13.90
C ALA A 24 -7.81 5.18 12.81
N ASP A 25 -8.96 4.67 12.40
CA ASP A 25 -9.82 5.28 11.39
C ASP A 25 -10.19 6.73 11.75
N ILE A 26 -10.38 7.56 10.74
CA ILE A 26 -10.81 8.95 10.89
C ILE A 26 -12.34 9.01 10.88
N THR A 27 -12.94 9.70 11.83
CA THR A 27 -14.35 10.05 11.75
C THR A 27 -14.52 11.38 11.03
N HIS A 28 -15.15 11.37 9.84
CA HIS A 28 -15.52 12.56 9.09
C HIS A 28 -16.99 12.89 9.32
N THR A 29 -17.28 14.14 9.69
CA THR A 29 -18.67 14.64 9.72
C THR A 29 -18.97 15.32 8.39
N VAL A 30 -19.94 14.76 7.65
CA VAL A 30 -20.34 15.26 6.33
C VAL A 30 -20.80 16.71 6.41
N VAL A 31 -20.30 17.53 5.51
CA VAL A 31 -20.72 18.91 5.32
C VAL A 31 -21.36 19.11 3.95
N ARG A 32 -22.05 20.24 3.75
CA ARG A 32 -22.72 20.52 2.47
C ARG A 32 -21.70 20.56 1.33
N GLY A 33 -21.96 19.75 0.29
CA GLY A 33 -21.13 19.67 -0.90
C GLY A 33 -20.11 18.52 -0.88
N ASP A 34 -20.04 17.75 0.22
CA ASP A 34 -19.32 16.49 0.22
C ASP A 34 -20.02 15.44 -0.65
N THR A 35 -19.21 14.57 -1.21
CA THR A 35 -19.61 13.30 -1.84
C THR A 35 -18.61 12.24 -1.43
N MET A 36 -18.98 10.96 -1.46
CA MET A 36 -18.04 9.87 -1.19
C MET A 36 -16.77 9.98 -2.03
N TRP A 37 -16.92 10.33 -3.32
CA TRP A 37 -15.78 10.55 -4.22
C TRP A 37 -14.85 11.68 -3.76
N LYS A 38 -15.42 12.84 -3.38
CA LYS A 38 -14.59 13.96 -2.88
C LYS A 38 -13.87 13.59 -1.58
N LEU A 39 -14.50 12.79 -0.74
CA LEU A 39 -13.87 12.31 0.50
C LEU A 39 -12.75 11.30 0.18
N ALA A 40 -12.96 10.38 -0.77
CA ALA A 40 -11.93 9.48 -1.25
C ALA A 40 -10.68 10.24 -1.72
N VAL A 41 -10.86 11.26 -2.56
CA VAL A 41 -9.78 12.13 -3.02
C VAL A 41 -9.13 12.92 -1.88
N LYS A 42 -9.95 13.51 -0.99
CA LYS A 42 -9.47 14.33 0.14
C LYS A 42 -8.59 13.54 1.11
N TYR A 43 -8.96 12.30 1.40
CA TYR A 43 -8.28 11.44 2.36
C TYR A 43 -7.31 10.46 1.69
N GLN A 44 -7.24 10.44 0.35
CA GLN A 44 -6.40 9.53 -0.43
C GLN A 44 -6.68 8.04 -0.12
N VAL A 45 -7.95 7.71 0.00
CA VAL A 45 -8.46 6.35 0.27
C VAL A 45 -9.37 5.88 -0.86
N GLY A 46 -9.55 4.58 -1.00
CA GLY A 46 -10.44 4.06 -2.03
C GLY A 46 -11.89 4.47 -1.82
N PHE A 47 -12.58 4.76 -2.93
CA PHE A 47 -14.01 5.04 -2.89
C PHE A 47 -14.80 3.88 -2.26
N TYR A 48 -14.51 2.64 -2.69
CA TYR A 48 -15.15 1.45 -2.14
C TYR A 48 -14.70 1.15 -0.71
N ASP A 49 -13.45 1.46 -0.34
CA ASP A 49 -12.96 1.27 1.03
C ASP A 49 -13.76 2.12 2.02
N ILE A 50 -14.16 3.35 1.63
CA ILE A 50 -15.06 4.19 2.45
C ILE A 50 -16.45 3.55 2.53
N ILE A 51 -17.00 3.02 1.44
CA ILE A 51 -18.32 2.38 1.41
C ILE A 51 -18.32 1.17 2.36
N ASP A 52 -17.33 0.30 2.24
CA ASP A 52 -17.21 -0.93 3.04
C ASP A 52 -17.04 -0.63 4.54
N ALA A 53 -16.33 0.46 4.88
CA ALA A 53 -16.20 0.94 6.26
C ALA A 53 -17.50 1.60 6.81
N ASN A 54 -18.52 1.80 5.95
CA ASN A 54 -19.76 2.50 6.32
C ASN A 54 -21.02 1.73 5.87
N PRO A 55 -21.19 0.46 6.31
CA PRO A 55 -22.32 -0.37 5.86
C PRO A 55 -23.69 0.19 6.28
N GLN A 56 -23.74 1.17 7.20
CA GLN A 56 -24.94 1.89 7.59
C GLN A 56 -25.45 2.88 6.52
N ILE A 57 -24.64 3.17 5.49
CA ILE A 57 -25.01 4.07 4.38
C ILE A 57 -25.61 3.23 3.25
N GLU A 58 -26.93 3.19 3.17
CA GLU A 58 -27.64 2.37 2.17
C GLU A 58 -27.39 2.85 0.73
N ASN A 59 -27.25 4.17 0.53
CA ASN A 59 -26.97 4.75 -0.77
C ASN A 59 -25.73 5.66 -0.72
N PRO A 60 -24.57 5.19 -1.20
CA PRO A 60 -23.34 5.98 -1.21
C PRO A 60 -23.37 7.27 -2.05
N ASP A 61 -24.28 7.36 -3.01
CA ASP A 61 -24.47 8.57 -3.82
C ASP A 61 -25.23 9.69 -3.06
N LEU A 62 -25.84 9.33 -1.91
CA LEU A 62 -26.68 10.24 -1.11
C LEU A 62 -26.18 10.29 0.33
N ILE A 63 -25.19 11.11 0.59
CA ILE A 63 -24.76 11.43 1.95
C ILE A 63 -25.26 12.84 2.36
N TYR A 64 -25.61 12.99 3.63
CA TYR A 64 -26.25 14.21 4.14
C TYR A 64 -25.37 14.89 5.20
N PRO A 65 -25.41 16.24 5.28
CA PRO A 65 -24.73 16.97 6.36
C PRO A 65 -25.06 16.39 7.74
N THR A 66 -24.09 16.36 8.63
CA THR A 66 -24.12 15.80 9.98
C THR A 66 -23.98 14.27 10.09
N GLN A 67 -24.08 13.52 9.00
CA GLN A 67 -23.74 12.10 9.04
C GLN A 67 -22.26 11.93 9.42
N LYS A 68 -21.95 10.89 10.19
CA LYS A 68 -20.58 10.52 10.53
C LYS A 68 -20.17 9.35 9.67
N LEU A 69 -19.05 9.50 8.99
CA LEU A 69 -18.45 8.47 8.16
C LEU A 69 -17.11 8.03 8.76
N THR A 70 -16.89 6.75 8.76
CA THR A 70 -15.59 6.15 9.04
C THR A 70 -14.74 6.22 7.76
N ILE A 71 -13.57 6.84 7.86
CA ILE A 71 -12.60 6.91 6.78
C ILE A 71 -11.44 6.00 7.16
N PRO A 72 -11.21 4.88 6.46
CA PRO A 72 -10.10 3.99 6.71
C PRO A 72 -8.77 4.74 6.58
N LYS A 73 -7.81 4.46 7.46
CA LYS A 73 -6.49 5.09 7.41
C LYS A 73 -5.43 4.02 7.15
N THR A 74 -4.59 4.25 6.16
CA THR A 74 -3.39 3.43 5.95
C THR A 74 -2.38 3.69 7.07
N ASP A 75 -1.68 2.65 7.51
CA ASP A 75 -0.65 2.76 8.54
C ASP A 75 0.44 3.77 8.16
N GLU A 76 0.85 4.60 9.14
CA GLU A 76 1.84 5.66 8.91
C GLU A 76 3.22 5.11 8.57
N VAL A 77 3.57 3.92 9.07
CA VAL A 77 4.84 3.25 8.73
C VAL A 77 4.81 2.81 7.28
N VAL A 78 3.69 2.23 6.82
CA VAL A 78 3.48 1.84 5.42
C VAL A 78 3.63 3.06 4.51
N LEU A 79 2.90 4.15 4.79
CA LEU A 79 2.98 5.39 4.00
C LEU A 79 4.39 5.98 4.00
N SER A 80 5.09 5.95 5.14
CA SER A 80 6.46 6.42 5.25
C SER A 80 7.41 5.58 4.41
N TYR A 81 7.26 4.26 4.37
CA TYR A 81 8.10 3.36 3.57
C TYR A 81 7.86 3.57 2.07
N GLU A 82 6.61 3.69 1.66
CA GLU A 82 6.24 3.95 0.27
C GLU A 82 6.83 5.29 -0.22
N ALA A 83 6.68 6.36 0.55
CA ALA A 83 7.25 7.68 0.24
C ALA A 83 8.79 7.65 0.16
N GLN A 84 9.46 6.92 1.05
CA GLN A 84 10.91 6.74 0.99
C GLN A 84 11.36 6.00 -0.27
N VAL A 85 10.63 4.95 -0.70
CA VAL A 85 10.92 4.26 -1.97
C VAL A 85 10.79 5.21 -3.15
N ILE A 86 9.71 6.01 -3.22
CA ILE A 86 9.51 7.00 -4.29
C ILE A 86 10.67 8.00 -4.34
N LYS A 87 11.08 8.51 -3.17
CA LYS A 87 12.23 9.42 -3.08
C LYS A 87 13.50 8.76 -3.59
N LEU A 88 13.85 7.57 -3.11
CA LEU A 88 15.06 6.85 -3.51
C LEU A 88 15.07 6.54 -5.02
N VAL A 89 13.92 6.18 -5.59
CA VAL A 89 13.79 5.99 -7.04
C VAL A 89 14.07 7.27 -7.80
N ASN A 90 13.56 8.40 -7.33
CA ASN A 90 13.82 9.69 -7.96
C ASN A 90 15.29 10.12 -7.80
N ASP A 91 15.92 9.83 -6.66
CA ASP A 91 17.35 10.04 -6.46
C ASP A 91 18.19 9.18 -7.45
N GLU A 92 17.76 7.94 -7.75
CA GLU A 92 18.40 7.13 -8.81
C GLU A 92 18.18 7.73 -10.20
N ARG A 93 16.96 8.15 -10.54
CA ARG A 93 16.64 8.75 -11.83
C ARG A 93 17.47 10.03 -12.09
N GLU A 94 17.64 10.86 -11.07
CA GLU A 94 18.46 12.08 -11.15
C GLU A 94 19.93 11.77 -11.56
N LYS A 95 20.52 10.69 -11.01
CA LYS A 95 21.89 10.26 -11.37
C LYS A 95 22.05 9.93 -12.88
N TYR A 96 20.94 9.56 -13.53
CA TYR A 96 20.89 9.27 -14.97
C TYR A 96 20.32 10.42 -15.80
N GLY A 97 20.12 11.61 -15.21
CA GLY A 97 19.62 12.80 -15.90
C GLY A 97 18.16 12.70 -16.33
N LEU A 98 17.37 11.89 -15.64
CA LEU A 98 15.94 11.73 -15.91
C LEU A 98 15.09 12.60 -14.99
N GLU A 99 13.97 13.10 -15.51
CA GLU A 99 13.00 13.84 -14.70
C GLU A 99 12.45 12.96 -13.57
N PRO A 100 12.18 13.53 -12.38
CA PRO A 100 11.57 12.81 -11.29
C PRO A 100 10.14 12.38 -11.65
N LEU A 101 9.76 11.20 -11.18
CA LEU A 101 8.38 10.71 -11.28
C LEU A 101 7.52 11.42 -10.23
N LYS A 102 6.33 11.84 -10.65
CA LYS A 102 5.33 12.39 -9.75
C LYS A 102 4.61 11.25 -9.01
N GLU A 103 4.49 11.39 -7.70
CA GLU A 103 3.66 10.47 -6.93
C GLU A 103 2.20 10.54 -7.37
N ASN A 104 1.60 9.36 -7.56
CA ASN A 104 0.18 9.19 -7.82
C ASN A 104 -0.43 8.31 -6.72
N TRP A 105 -1.21 8.91 -5.83
CA TRP A 105 -1.76 8.23 -4.67
C TRP A 105 -2.72 7.07 -5.04
N GLU A 106 -3.48 7.18 -6.14
CA GLU A 106 -4.35 6.11 -6.63
C GLU A 106 -3.50 4.92 -7.12
N LEU A 107 -2.40 5.21 -7.81
CA LEU A 107 -1.46 4.19 -8.25
C LEU A 107 -0.75 3.52 -7.06
N SER A 108 -0.39 4.29 -6.01
CA SER A 108 0.14 3.72 -4.75
C SER A 108 -0.88 2.82 -4.06
N ARG A 109 -2.15 3.23 -4.03
CA ARG A 109 -3.22 2.40 -3.50
C ARG A 109 -3.35 1.07 -4.27
N VAL A 110 -3.36 1.10 -5.60
CA VAL A 110 -3.43 -0.12 -6.43
C VAL A 110 -2.20 -1.01 -6.21
N ALA A 111 -1.02 -0.42 -6.11
CA ALA A 111 0.22 -1.14 -5.80
C ALA A 111 0.16 -1.79 -4.40
N ARG A 112 -0.45 -1.13 -3.42
CA ARG A 112 -0.64 -1.69 -2.07
C ARG A 112 -1.59 -2.88 -2.10
N ILE A 113 -2.75 -2.74 -2.76
CA ILE A 113 -3.69 -3.85 -2.96
C ILE A 113 -3.01 -5.03 -3.66
N LYS A 114 -2.10 -4.79 -4.62
CA LYS A 114 -1.32 -5.86 -5.25
C LYS A 114 -0.39 -6.56 -4.27
N SER A 115 0.27 -5.81 -3.38
CA SER A 115 1.15 -6.37 -2.34
C SER A 115 0.35 -7.20 -1.32
N GLU A 116 -0.81 -6.70 -0.92
CA GLU A 116 -1.76 -7.40 -0.04
C GLU A 116 -2.30 -8.69 -0.70
N ASP A 117 -2.72 -8.62 -1.95
CA ASP A 117 -3.21 -9.78 -2.72
C ASP A 117 -2.13 -10.88 -2.85
N MET A 118 -0.87 -10.50 -3.05
CA MET A 118 0.25 -11.48 -3.04
C MET A 118 0.43 -12.13 -1.68
N SER A 119 0.32 -11.37 -0.59
CA SER A 119 0.46 -11.86 0.78
C SER A 119 -0.70 -12.78 1.17
N GLU A 120 -1.92 -12.33 0.97
CA GLU A 120 -3.14 -13.04 1.38
C GLU A 120 -3.37 -14.33 0.60
N ASN A 121 -3.09 -14.32 -0.70
CA ASN A 121 -3.26 -15.49 -1.58
C ASN A 121 -2.00 -16.35 -1.72
N GLY A 122 -0.90 -16.01 -1.03
CA GLY A 122 0.30 -16.81 -0.94
C GLY A 122 1.02 -17.02 -2.28
N TYR A 123 1.11 -15.99 -3.13
CA TYR A 123 1.81 -16.06 -4.40
C TYR A 123 2.80 -14.91 -4.59
N PHE A 124 3.72 -15.06 -5.54
CA PHE A 124 4.64 -14.01 -5.97
C PHE A 124 4.74 -14.01 -7.49
N SER A 125 3.95 -13.15 -8.14
CA SER A 125 3.83 -13.07 -9.60
C SER A 125 3.28 -11.72 -10.03
N HIS A 126 3.64 -11.25 -11.21
CA HIS A 126 3.01 -10.09 -11.85
C HIS A 126 1.53 -10.32 -12.12
N THR A 127 1.14 -11.54 -12.50
CA THR A 127 -0.26 -11.88 -12.74
C THR A 127 -0.94 -12.27 -11.43
N SER A 128 -1.96 -11.51 -11.04
CA SER A 128 -2.82 -11.78 -9.90
C SER A 128 -3.88 -12.81 -10.27
N PRO A 129 -4.18 -13.79 -9.39
CA PRO A 129 -5.33 -14.67 -9.56
C PRO A 129 -6.67 -13.91 -9.42
N THR A 130 -6.67 -12.77 -8.71
CA THR A 130 -7.86 -11.94 -8.47
C THR A 130 -8.07 -10.90 -9.57
N TYR A 131 -7.00 -10.18 -9.97
CA TYR A 131 -7.07 -8.98 -10.80
C TYR A 131 -6.46 -9.14 -12.20
N GLY A 132 -5.88 -10.30 -12.54
CA GLY A 132 -5.23 -10.53 -13.82
C GLY A 132 -3.84 -9.88 -13.91
N SER A 133 -3.47 -9.37 -15.09
CA SER A 133 -2.21 -8.68 -15.30
C SER A 133 -2.16 -7.35 -14.53
N PRO A 134 -0.98 -6.79 -14.23
CA PRO A 134 -0.89 -5.47 -13.60
C PRO A 134 -1.58 -4.37 -14.41
N PHE A 135 -1.60 -4.52 -15.73
CA PHE A 135 -2.28 -3.59 -16.64
C PHE A 135 -3.80 -3.71 -16.56
N ASP A 136 -4.34 -4.92 -16.40
CA ASP A 136 -5.77 -5.15 -16.19
C ASP A 136 -6.17 -4.62 -14.82
N MET A 137 -5.35 -4.88 -13.80
CA MET A 137 -5.58 -4.36 -12.45
C MET A 137 -5.64 -2.83 -12.45
N MET A 138 -4.63 -2.13 -12.97
CA MET A 138 -4.63 -0.67 -13.04
C MET A 138 -5.89 -0.12 -13.75
N ARG A 139 -6.31 -0.75 -14.87
CA ARG A 139 -7.54 -0.33 -15.60
C ARG A 139 -8.80 -0.59 -14.81
N SER A 140 -8.90 -1.71 -14.09
CA SER A 140 -10.08 -2.03 -13.27
C SER A 140 -10.30 -1.05 -12.12
N PHE A 141 -9.21 -0.42 -11.65
CA PHE A 141 -9.24 0.68 -10.67
C PHE A 141 -9.37 2.07 -11.32
N GLY A 142 -9.64 2.16 -12.62
CA GLY A 142 -9.92 3.42 -13.32
C GLY A 142 -8.68 4.22 -13.75
N LEU A 143 -7.48 3.67 -13.60
CA LEU A 143 -6.25 4.33 -14.03
C LEU A 143 -6.13 4.31 -15.57
N THR A 144 -5.83 5.48 -16.14
CA THR A 144 -5.60 5.66 -17.58
C THR A 144 -4.16 6.04 -17.85
N TYR A 145 -3.58 5.49 -18.91
CA TYR A 145 -2.17 5.70 -19.26
C TYR A 145 -1.89 5.32 -20.71
N ASN A 146 -0.79 5.85 -21.28
CA ASN A 146 -0.28 5.43 -22.58
C ASN A 146 0.76 4.30 -22.43
N THR A 147 1.57 4.36 -21.39
CA THR A 147 2.57 3.34 -21.05
C THR A 147 2.48 2.99 -19.58
N ALA A 148 2.80 1.75 -19.23
CA ALA A 148 2.82 1.30 -17.84
C ALA A 148 3.89 0.23 -17.60
N GLY A 149 4.28 0.06 -16.35
CA GLY A 149 5.21 -0.96 -15.91
C GLY A 149 5.01 -1.33 -14.45
N GLU A 150 5.53 -2.48 -14.07
CA GLU A 150 5.50 -2.95 -12.69
C GLU A 150 6.83 -3.57 -12.29
N ASN A 151 7.25 -3.32 -11.07
CA ASN A 151 8.27 -4.06 -10.35
C ASN A 151 7.65 -4.65 -9.09
N ILE A 152 7.98 -5.89 -8.78
CA ILE A 152 7.60 -6.54 -7.52
C ILE A 152 8.84 -7.06 -6.79
N ALA A 153 8.77 -7.10 -5.46
CA ALA A 153 9.81 -7.68 -4.62
C ALA A 153 9.21 -8.30 -3.37
N PHE A 154 9.97 -9.18 -2.71
CA PHE A 154 9.53 -9.91 -1.54
C PHE A 154 10.67 -10.10 -0.54
N GLY A 155 10.40 -9.82 0.73
CA GLY A 155 11.30 -10.11 1.85
C GLY A 155 12.26 -8.98 2.25
N GLN A 156 12.40 -7.92 1.45
CA GLN A 156 13.23 -6.76 1.81
C GLN A 156 12.61 -6.01 2.99
N ARG A 157 13.46 -5.64 3.96
CA ARG A 157 13.03 -5.06 5.24
C ARG A 157 12.97 -3.53 5.26
N THR A 158 13.61 -2.88 4.29
CA THR A 158 13.69 -1.41 4.24
C THR A 158 13.53 -0.90 2.82
N PRO A 159 13.11 0.36 2.66
CA PRO A 159 13.06 1.05 1.37
C PRO A 159 14.38 1.01 0.59
N GLU A 160 15.51 1.21 1.27
CA GLU A 160 16.83 1.18 0.64
C GLU A 160 17.15 -0.23 0.11
N ALA A 161 16.81 -1.27 0.88
CA ALA A 161 17.07 -2.65 0.48
C ALA A 161 16.29 -3.05 -0.76
N VAL A 162 15.01 -2.63 -0.87
CA VAL A 162 14.18 -2.97 -2.04
C VAL A 162 14.61 -2.18 -3.26
N VAL A 163 14.88 -0.87 -3.15
CA VAL A 163 15.35 -0.06 -4.28
C VAL A 163 16.71 -0.56 -4.77
N ASN A 164 17.63 -0.88 -3.87
CA ASN A 164 18.91 -1.47 -4.23
C ASN A 164 18.74 -2.82 -4.95
N ALA A 165 17.83 -3.68 -4.50
CA ALA A 165 17.55 -4.96 -5.16
C ALA A 165 17.00 -4.74 -6.58
N TRP A 166 16.07 -3.82 -6.78
CA TRP A 166 15.55 -3.48 -8.10
C TRP A 166 16.61 -2.86 -9.01
N MET A 167 17.45 -1.95 -8.51
CA MET A 167 18.52 -1.33 -9.30
C MET A 167 19.62 -2.33 -9.70
N ASN A 168 19.84 -3.39 -8.95
CA ASN A 168 20.76 -4.48 -9.30
C ASN A 168 20.17 -5.54 -10.25
N SER A 169 18.87 -5.46 -10.56
CA SER A 169 18.19 -6.32 -11.52
C SER A 169 17.95 -5.57 -12.83
N GLU A 170 18.44 -6.07 -13.95
CA GLU A 170 18.36 -5.38 -15.26
C GLU A 170 16.91 -5.05 -15.64
N GLY A 171 15.98 -6.00 -15.48
CA GLY A 171 14.56 -5.79 -15.80
C GLY A 171 13.91 -4.73 -14.96
N HIS A 172 14.11 -4.78 -13.64
CA HIS A 172 13.54 -3.80 -12.71
C HIS A 172 14.17 -2.41 -12.89
N ARG A 173 15.49 -2.34 -13.04
CA ARG A 173 16.21 -1.09 -13.31
C ARG A 173 15.73 -0.43 -14.59
N LYS A 174 15.45 -1.20 -15.64
CA LYS A 174 14.91 -0.69 -16.89
C LYS A 174 13.56 0.02 -16.69
N ASN A 175 12.69 -0.47 -15.83
CA ASN A 175 11.46 0.22 -15.48
C ASN A 175 11.74 1.52 -14.70
N ILE A 176 12.61 1.49 -13.68
CA ILE A 176 12.95 2.67 -12.89
C ILE A 176 13.53 3.78 -13.77
N LEU A 177 14.37 3.44 -14.72
CA LEU A 177 15.04 4.38 -15.61
C LEU A 177 14.33 4.62 -16.95
N ASN A 178 13.07 4.19 -17.08
CA ASN A 178 12.31 4.43 -18.30
C ASN A 178 11.91 5.91 -18.42
N PRO A 179 12.32 6.63 -19.48
CA PRO A 179 11.95 8.03 -19.66
C PRO A 179 10.50 8.25 -20.07
N SER A 180 9.79 7.18 -20.48
CA SER A 180 8.38 7.27 -20.89
C SER A 180 7.42 7.28 -19.70
N PHE A 181 7.91 7.04 -18.48
CA PHE A 181 7.08 7.13 -17.29
C PHE A 181 7.16 8.53 -16.68
N SER A 182 6.01 9.01 -16.22
CA SER A 182 5.86 10.32 -15.58
C SER A 182 5.30 10.25 -14.15
N GLU A 183 4.67 9.15 -13.80
CA GLU A 183 4.06 8.96 -12.48
C GLU A 183 4.46 7.61 -11.90
N ILE A 184 4.49 7.54 -10.57
CA ILE A 184 4.85 6.35 -9.79
C ILE A 184 3.86 6.16 -8.65
N GLY A 185 3.53 4.89 -8.36
CA GLY A 185 2.89 4.45 -7.13
C GLY A 185 3.67 3.31 -6.51
N VAL A 186 3.75 3.29 -5.19
CA VAL A 186 4.41 2.23 -4.42
C VAL A 186 3.44 1.68 -3.41
N GLY A 187 3.43 0.37 -3.23
CA GLY A 187 2.64 -0.34 -2.24
C GLY A 187 3.51 -1.30 -1.43
N TYR A 188 3.35 -1.26 -0.12
CA TYR A 188 4.04 -2.13 0.82
C TYR A 188 3.05 -2.86 1.72
N GLU A 189 3.24 -4.18 1.85
CA GLU A 189 2.54 -5.04 2.80
C GLU A 189 3.56 -5.58 3.82
N GLU A 190 3.30 -5.35 5.11
CA GLU A 190 4.27 -5.52 6.20
C GLU A 190 4.49 -6.98 6.61
N ASN A 191 3.43 -7.79 6.70
CA ASN A 191 3.51 -9.14 7.28
C ASN A 191 4.40 -10.07 6.45
N GLY A 192 4.24 -10.05 5.12
CA GLY A 192 5.06 -10.80 4.17
C GLY A 192 6.21 -10.00 3.58
N ARG A 193 6.23 -8.68 3.77
CA ARG A 193 7.16 -7.75 3.14
C ARG A 193 7.11 -7.83 1.63
N TYR A 194 5.90 -7.76 1.10
CA TYR A 194 5.67 -7.64 -0.33
C TYR A 194 5.73 -6.17 -0.74
N TRP A 195 6.40 -5.92 -1.84
CA TRP A 195 6.59 -4.59 -2.42
C TRP A 195 6.11 -4.60 -3.86
N THR A 196 5.31 -3.64 -4.20
CA THR A 196 4.90 -3.40 -5.58
C THR A 196 5.21 -1.95 -5.95
N GLN A 197 5.81 -1.76 -7.11
CA GLN A 197 6.07 -0.46 -7.68
C GLN A 197 5.43 -0.42 -9.06
N MET A 198 4.51 0.49 -9.25
CA MET A 198 3.81 0.69 -10.51
C MET A 198 4.19 2.03 -11.12
N PHE A 199 4.29 2.06 -12.44
CA PHE A 199 4.64 3.23 -13.23
C PHE A 199 3.62 3.46 -14.31
N ILE A 200 3.32 4.73 -14.59
CA ILE A 200 2.52 5.12 -15.75
C ILE A 200 3.11 6.33 -16.45
N GLY A 201 2.92 6.38 -17.78
CA GLY A 201 3.18 7.55 -18.63
C GLY A 201 1.89 8.00 -19.31
N LYS A 202 1.65 9.28 -19.28
CA LYS A 202 0.49 9.96 -19.89
C LYS A 202 0.88 10.73 -21.13
#